data_ba7cabcec4bd890d9f1839a5f7894109
#
_entry.id   ba7cabcec4bd890d9f1839a5f7894109
#
_cell.length_a   1.000
_cell.length_b   1.000
_cell.length_c   1.000
_cell.angle_alpha   90.00
_cell.angle_beta   90.00
_cell.angle_gamma   90.00
#
_symmetry.space_group_name_H-M   'P 1'
#
loop_
_entity.id
_entity.type
_entity.pdbx_description
1 polymer ?
#
loop_
_entity_poly.entity_id
_entity_poly.type
_entity_poly.pdbx_seq_one_letter_code
_entity_poly.pdbx_strand_id
1 'polypeptide(L)'
;ALDSGAANLNTSYTCKGSITVAGRTMRCAHTNHGTLDFFGGLDGSCNPYYVTLGQMMGAETFCNYMQAFGFYEKTGVDMDDEGTTQYVPLERMGPVELASSAFGQTTSTTPIQMITAACAVINGGYLVQPHVVKQVLDADGNIVENVEPEVKRQVLSAETSATMRELLTRSVNMTAADGKTLIGGNKTGYVAGYKAGGKSGTSQRKQALKDEEQTYYSSYWGFAPGDDPQIAV
;
A
#
# COMPACT_ATOMS: atom_id res chain seq x y z
N ALA A 1 -7.54 5.93 -6.09
CA ALA A 1 -7.92 6.25 -7.48
C ALA A 1 -9.15 5.47 -7.93
N LEU A 2 -9.19 4.13 -7.76
CA LEU A 2 -10.38 3.32 -8.11
C LEU A 2 -11.61 3.78 -7.32
N ASP A 3 -11.51 3.80 -6.00
CA ASP A 3 -12.63 4.09 -5.10
C ASP A 3 -13.17 5.52 -5.27
N SER A 4 -12.31 6.50 -5.56
CA SER A 4 -12.71 7.87 -5.84
C SER A 4 -13.32 8.08 -7.24
N GLY A 5 -13.27 7.07 -8.11
CA GLY A 5 -13.66 7.18 -9.52
C GLY A 5 -12.68 7.98 -10.39
N ALA A 6 -11.54 8.44 -9.85
CA ALA A 6 -10.53 9.16 -10.64
C ALA A 6 -9.88 8.26 -11.70
N ALA A 7 -9.88 6.94 -11.49
CA ALA A 7 -9.41 5.95 -12.45
C ALA A 7 -10.32 4.70 -12.42
N ASN A 8 -10.18 3.85 -13.43
CA ASN A 8 -10.82 2.54 -13.51
C ASN A 8 -9.83 1.49 -14.02
N LEU A 9 -10.23 0.23 -14.10
CA LEU A 9 -9.34 -0.88 -14.50
C LEU A 9 -8.78 -0.74 -15.91
N ASN A 10 -9.44 0.02 -16.80
CA ASN A 10 -9.00 0.29 -18.17
C ASN A 10 -8.15 1.56 -18.29
N THR A 11 -7.96 2.30 -17.19
CA THR A 11 -7.09 3.49 -17.18
C THR A 11 -5.69 3.09 -17.57
N SER A 12 -5.21 3.62 -18.69
CA SER A 12 -3.93 3.24 -19.28
C SER A 12 -2.94 4.40 -19.29
N TYR A 13 -1.65 4.05 -19.28
CA TYR A 13 -0.53 4.98 -19.39
C TYR A 13 0.63 4.32 -20.14
N THR A 14 1.29 5.09 -21.01
CA THR A 14 2.50 4.62 -21.70
C THR A 14 3.75 5.09 -20.96
N CYS A 15 4.36 4.18 -20.20
CA CYS A 15 5.60 4.45 -19.47
C CYS A 15 6.80 4.44 -20.44
N LYS A 16 7.49 5.57 -20.52
CA LYS A 16 8.74 5.78 -21.28
C LYS A 16 9.99 5.78 -20.38
N GLY A 17 9.88 5.22 -19.16
CA GLY A 17 10.98 5.16 -18.18
C GLY A 17 11.04 6.35 -17.21
N SER A 18 10.35 7.45 -17.51
CA SER A 18 10.26 8.61 -16.62
C SER A 18 9.04 9.47 -16.92
N ILE A 19 8.71 10.34 -15.95
CA ILE A 19 7.72 11.42 -16.09
C ILE A 19 8.28 12.70 -15.48
N THR A 20 7.98 13.84 -16.09
CA THR A 20 8.39 15.15 -15.55
C THR A 20 7.18 15.92 -15.08
N VAL A 21 7.20 16.37 -13.82
CA VAL A 21 6.15 17.15 -13.18
C VAL A 21 6.76 18.41 -12.61
N ALA A 22 6.25 19.58 -13.04
CA ALA A 22 6.75 20.90 -12.62
C ALA A 22 8.28 21.02 -12.67
N GLY A 23 8.90 20.54 -13.76
CA GLY A 23 10.35 20.60 -13.98
C GLY A 23 11.15 19.51 -13.27
N ARG A 24 10.53 18.68 -12.43
CA ARG A 24 11.21 17.57 -11.73
C ARG A 24 10.94 16.24 -12.42
N THR A 25 12.00 15.55 -12.80
CA THR A 25 11.91 14.23 -13.44
C THR A 25 11.92 13.12 -12.41
N MET A 26 10.89 12.27 -12.45
CA MET A 26 10.74 11.06 -11.66
C MET A 26 10.95 9.84 -12.54
N ARG A 27 11.83 8.96 -12.13
CA ARG A 27 12.23 7.78 -12.91
C ARG A 27 11.47 6.55 -12.49
N CYS A 28 11.16 5.69 -13.47
CA CYS A 28 10.71 4.35 -13.20
C CYS A 28 11.86 3.49 -12.64
N ALA A 29 11.54 2.50 -11.83
CA ALA A 29 12.52 1.50 -11.40
C ALA A 29 13.01 0.65 -12.59
N HIS A 30 12.20 0.54 -13.65
CA HIS A 30 12.54 -0.11 -14.92
C HIS A 30 12.72 0.94 -16.02
N THR A 31 13.47 0.58 -17.06
CA THR A 31 13.79 1.52 -18.15
C THR A 31 12.57 1.90 -18.99
N ASN A 32 11.65 0.97 -19.21
CA ASN A 32 10.43 1.19 -19.98
C ASN A 32 9.46 0.02 -19.76
N HIS A 33 8.22 0.33 -19.40
CA HIS A 33 7.16 -0.68 -19.29
C HIS A 33 6.23 -0.74 -20.53
N GLY A 34 6.35 0.23 -21.46
CA GLY A 34 5.37 0.37 -22.54
C GLY A 34 4.00 0.82 -22.01
N THR A 35 2.95 0.44 -22.72
CA THR A 35 1.56 0.77 -22.33
C THR A 35 1.05 -0.21 -21.30
N LEU A 36 0.64 0.31 -20.16
CA LEU A 36 0.11 -0.41 -19.00
C LEU A 36 -1.35 -0.03 -18.79
N ASP A 37 -2.19 -1.00 -18.45
CA ASP A 37 -3.48 -0.81 -17.81
C ASP A 37 -3.32 -0.70 -16.28
N PHE A 38 -4.42 -0.69 -15.54
CA PHE A 38 -4.37 -0.58 -14.08
C PHE A 38 -3.63 -1.75 -13.43
N PHE A 39 -3.89 -2.98 -13.87
CA PHE A 39 -3.17 -4.16 -13.34
C PHE A 39 -1.69 -4.11 -13.70
N GLY A 40 -1.34 -3.80 -14.93
CA GLY A 40 0.06 -3.70 -15.35
C GLY A 40 0.84 -2.63 -14.59
N GLY A 41 0.21 -1.49 -14.28
CA GLY A 41 0.80 -0.44 -13.44
C GLY A 41 1.05 -0.90 -12.00
N LEU A 42 0.11 -1.64 -11.42
CA LEU A 42 0.22 -2.23 -10.08
C LEU A 42 1.28 -3.34 -10.04
N ASP A 43 1.21 -4.29 -10.95
CA ASP A 43 2.09 -5.46 -11.02
C ASP A 43 3.53 -5.04 -11.29
N GLY A 44 3.75 -4.17 -12.28
CA GLY A 44 5.06 -3.62 -12.63
C GLY A 44 5.59 -2.57 -11.66
N SER A 45 4.82 -2.18 -10.64
CA SER A 45 5.20 -1.10 -9.69
C SER A 45 5.71 0.16 -10.39
N CYS A 46 4.99 0.61 -11.42
CA CYS A 46 5.45 1.67 -12.32
C CYS A 46 5.29 3.06 -11.70
N ASN A 47 6.39 3.71 -11.29
CA ASN A 47 6.37 5.05 -10.69
C ASN A 47 5.63 6.09 -11.57
N PRO A 48 5.91 6.23 -12.89
CA PRO A 48 5.18 7.17 -13.74
C PRO A 48 3.67 6.90 -13.82
N TYR A 49 3.26 5.62 -13.74
CA TYR A 49 1.84 5.26 -13.68
C TYR A 49 1.18 5.77 -12.40
N TYR A 50 1.81 5.54 -11.24
CA TYR A 50 1.31 6.05 -9.96
C TYR A 50 1.29 7.57 -9.89
N VAL A 51 2.31 8.25 -10.45
CA VAL A 51 2.30 9.72 -10.60
C VAL A 51 1.06 10.17 -11.36
N THR A 52 0.74 9.51 -12.48
CA THR A 52 -0.44 9.84 -13.29
C THR A 52 -1.73 9.63 -12.49
N LEU A 53 -1.86 8.51 -11.76
CA LEU A 53 -3.02 8.27 -10.88
C LEU A 53 -3.16 9.35 -9.80
N GLY A 54 -2.05 9.74 -9.15
CA GLY A 54 -2.04 10.81 -8.17
C GLY A 54 -2.50 12.16 -8.76
N GLN A 55 -2.03 12.49 -9.96
CA GLN A 55 -2.46 13.70 -10.68
C GLN A 55 -3.95 13.65 -11.06
N MET A 56 -4.48 12.49 -11.45
CA MET A 56 -5.91 12.31 -11.74
C MET A 56 -6.78 12.46 -10.49
N MET A 57 -6.29 12.01 -9.33
CA MET A 57 -6.98 12.22 -8.04
C MET A 57 -6.97 13.68 -7.59
N GLY A 58 -5.87 14.39 -7.83
CA GLY A 58 -5.62 15.70 -7.27
C GLY A 58 -5.20 15.68 -5.80
N ALA A 59 -4.64 16.80 -5.33
CA ALA A 59 -4.06 16.90 -3.99
C ALA A 59 -5.07 16.69 -2.87
N GLU A 60 -6.24 17.31 -2.98
CA GLU A 60 -7.29 17.23 -1.96
C GLU A 60 -7.80 15.80 -1.79
N THR A 61 -8.19 15.14 -2.88
CA THR A 61 -8.67 13.75 -2.83
C THR A 61 -7.58 12.81 -2.28
N PHE A 62 -6.32 12.99 -2.75
CA PHE A 62 -5.20 12.19 -2.26
C PHE A 62 -5.00 12.34 -0.75
N CYS A 63 -4.95 13.58 -0.23
CA CYS A 63 -4.78 13.85 1.19
C CYS A 63 -5.96 13.32 2.02
N ASN A 64 -7.20 13.44 1.53
CA ASN A 64 -8.38 12.90 2.20
C ASN A 64 -8.30 11.38 2.36
N TYR A 65 -7.85 10.65 1.34
CA TYR A 65 -7.62 9.20 1.48
C TYR A 65 -6.45 8.88 2.42
N MET A 66 -5.34 9.63 2.39
CA MET A 66 -4.24 9.44 3.35
C MET A 66 -4.72 9.61 4.80
N GLN A 67 -5.57 10.61 5.06
CA GLN A 67 -6.20 10.81 6.35
C GLN A 67 -7.17 9.67 6.70
N ALA A 68 -8.03 9.28 5.76
CA ALA A 68 -8.99 8.20 5.96
C ALA A 68 -8.30 6.88 6.33
N PHE A 69 -7.17 6.55 5.69
CA PHE A 69 -6.35 5.39 6.00
C PHE A 69 -5.53 5.50 7.30
N GLY A 70 -5.65 6.61 8.04
CA GLY A 70 -5.00 6.79 9.33
C GLY A 70 -3.53 7.18 9.28
N PHE A 71 -3.00 7.61 8.12
CA PHE A 71 -1.58 7.99 8.01
C PHE A 71 -1.24 9.32 8.70
N TYR A 72 -2.23 10.12 9.10
CA TYR A 72 -2.02 11.42 9.77
C TYR A 72 -2.23 11.36 11.28
N GLU A 73 -2.51 10.18 11.83
CA GLU A 73 -2.75 9.96 13.26
C GLU A 73 -2.06 8.68 13.76
N LYS A 74 -1.95 8.50 15.06
CA LYS A 74 -1.54 7.24 15.66
C LYS A 74 -2.63 6.19 15.44
N THR A 75 -2.24 4.91 15.32
CA THR A 75 -3.20 3.81 15.16
C THR A 75 -4.02 3.57 16.42
N GLY A 76 -3.46 3.93 17.58
CA GLY A 76 -4.06 3.65 18.89
C GLY A 76 -3.87 2.21 19.34
N VAL A 77 -2.81 1.53 18.83
CA VAL A 77 -2.42 0.22 19.35
C VAL A 77 -2.19 0.31 20.86
N ASP A 78 -2.58 -0.72 21.58
CA ASP A 78 -2.47 -0.85 23.04
C ASP A 78 -1.02 -1.09 23.51
N MET A 79 -0.08 -0.32 22.97
CA MET A 79 1.36 -0.32 23.30
C MET A 79 1.84 1.11 23.51
N ASP A 80 2.80 1.27 24.43
CA ASP A 80 3.44 2.55 24.69
C ASP A 80 4.33 2.98 23.51
N ASP A 81 4.55 4.31 23.41
CA ASP A 81 5.52 4.95 22.50
C ASP A 81 5.30 4.69 21.00
N GLU A 82 4.04 4.63 20.55
CA GLU A 82 3.74 4.56 19.13
C GLU A 82 4.35 5.78 18.38
N GLY A 83 5.16 5.47 17.36
CA GLY A 83 5.80 6.49 16.52
C GLY A 83 4.80 7.31 15.71
N THR A 84 5.29 8.40 15.12
CA THR A 84 4.46 9.31 14.30
C THR A 84 4.91 9.32 12.84
N THR A 85 3.95 9.54 11.97
CA THR A 85 4.18 9.71 10.52
C THR A 85 4.75 11.08 10.19
N GLN A 86 5.65 11.14 9.21
CA GLN A 86 6.02 12.38 8.54
C GLN A 86 5.31 12.44 7.19
N TYR A 87 4.49 13.44 6.98
CA TYR A 87 3.68 13.62 5.78
C TYR A 87 3.69 15.08 5.31
N VAL A 88 3.24 15.29 4.07
CA VAL A 88 3.03 16.63 3.53
C VAL A 88 1.55 16.99 3.70
N PRO A 89 1.20 18.01 4.48
CA PRO A 89 -0.19 18.44 4.64
C PRO A 89 -0.71 19.10 3.35
N LEU A 90 -2.04 19.17 3.21
CA LEU A 90 -2.70 19.65 2.00
C LEU A 90 -2.22 21.03 1.54
N GLU A 91 -2.01 21.96 2.48
CA GLU A 91 -1.56 23.34 2.20
C GLU A 91 -0.18 23.40 1.55
N ARG A 92 0.61 22.33 1.67
CA ARG A 92 1.95 22.18 1.08
C ARG A 92 2.02 21.08 0.01
N MET A 93 0.89 20.46 -0.33
CA MET A 93 0.81 19.39 -1.31
C MET A 93 0.81 19.99 -2.73
N GLY A 94 1.98 20.47 -3.16
CA GLY A 94 2.20 20.93 -4.53
C GLY A 94 2.26 19.78 -5.56
N PRO A 95 2.37 20.09 -6.86
CA PRO A 95 2.39 19.06 -7.90
C PRO A 95 3.53 18.05 -7.77
N VAL A 96 4.70 18.46 -7.28
CA VAL A 96 5.88 17.60 -7.09
C VAL A 96 5.70 16.71 -5.87
N GLU A 97 5.18 17.26 -4.77
CA GLU A 97 4.89 16.53 -3.55
C GLU A 97 3.82 15.47 -3.79
N LEU A 98 2.73 15.82 -4.48
CA LEU A 98 1.69 14.87 -4.86
C LEU A 98 2.26 13.75 -5.74
N ALA A 99 3.02 14.10 -6.75
CA ALA A 99 3.62 13.12 -7.65
C ALA A 99 4.54 12.15 -6.91
N SER A 100 5.41 12.65 -6.02
CA SER A 100 6.34 11.80 -5.25
C SER A 100 5.62 10.98 -4.17
N SER A 101 4.59 11.53 -3.53
CA SER A 101 3.77 10.79 -2.55
C SER A 101 2.98 9.66 -3.22
N ALA A 102 2.51 9.86 -4.45
CA ALA A 102 1.71 8.88 -5.17
C ALA A 102 2.44 7.55 -5.42
N PHE A 103 3.78 7.55 -5.52
CA PHE A 103 4.57 6.30 -5.60
C PHE A 103 5.36 6.00 -4.31
N GLY A 104 5.02 6.64 -3.18
CA GLY A 104 5.49 6.23 -1.86
C GLY A 104 6.85 6.81 -1.43
N GLN A 105 7.31 7.95 -1.97
CA GLN A 105 8.65 8.49 -1.67
C GLN A 105 8.67 9.62 -0.64
N THR A 106 7.64 10.38 -0.46
CA THR A 106 7.67 11.61 0.36
C THR A 106 7.23 11.39 1.81
N THR A 107 6.36 10.41 2.03
CA THR A 107 5.79 10.09 3.34
C THR A 107 6.65 9.05 4.06
N SER A 108 6.83 9.20 5.37
CA SER A 108 7.40 8.16 6.23
C SER A 108 6.32 7.70 7.21
N THR A 109 6.04 6.40 7.22
CA THR A 109 5.00 5.79 8.04
C THR A 109 5.61 4.77 8.99
N THR A 110 4.93 4.47 10.09
CA THR A 110 5.32 3.36 10.94
C THR A 110 4.86 2.02 10.33
N PRO A 111 5.55 0.90 10.61
CA PRO A 111 5.10 -0.41 10.15
C PRO A 111 3.66 -0.74 10.58
N ILE A 112 3.27 -0.38 11.81
CA ILE A 112 1.91 -0.62 12.31
C ILE A 112 0.85 0.20 11.55
N GLN A 113 1.14 1.45 11.20
CA GLN A 113 0.24 2.25 10.34
C GLN A 113 0.11 1.62 8.96
N MET A 114 1.24 1.18 8.37
CA MET A 114 1.24 0.59 7.04
C MET A 114 0.43 -0.71 7.00
N ILE A 115 0.62 -1.64 7.94
CA ILE A 115 -0.13 -2.89 7.95
C ILE A 115 -1.61 -2.66 8.24
N THR A 116 -1.94 -1.72 9.14
CA THR A 116 -3.32 -1.36 9.44
C THR A 116 -4.06 -0.82 8.20
N ALA A 117 -3.42 0.10 7.47
CA ALA A 117 -3.95 0.62 6.21
C ALA A 117 -4.04 -0.46 5.12
N ALA A 118 -3.04 -1.33 5.02
CA ALA A 118 -3.02 -2.42 4.05
C ALA A 118 -4.11 -3.47 4.35
N CYS A 119 -4.40 -3.77 5.61
CA CYS A 119 -5.52 -4.62 6.01
C CYS A 119 -6.86 -4.02 5.57
N ALA A 120 -7.04 -2.69 5.66
CA ALA A 120 -8.26 -2.03 5.17
C ALA A 120 -8.47 -2.22 3.65
N VAL A 121 -7.39 -2.37 2.87
CA VAL A 121 -7.50 -2.64 1.43
C VAL A 121 -8.14 -4.00 1.14
N ILE A 122 -8.01 -4.99 2.02
CA ILE A 122 -8.39 -6.39 1.75
C ILE A 122 -9.56 -6.93 2.59
N ASN A 123 -10.04 -6.19 3.59
CA ASN A 123 -11.04 -6.65 4.57
C ASN A 123 -12.45 -6.05 4.36
N GLY A 124 -12.76 -5.55 3.17
CA GLY A 124 -14.02 -4.86 2.87
C GLY A 124 -13.94 -3.34 3.03
N GLY A 125 -12.75 -2.79 3.20
CA GLY A 125 -12.50 -1.35 3.29
C GLY A 125 -12.51 -0.78 4.71
N TYR A 126 -12.46 -1.61 5.75
CA TYR A 126 -12.58 -1.17 7.14
C TYR A 126 -11.20 -0.95 7.78
N LEU A 127 -10.98 0.28 8.27
CA LEU A 127 -9.83 0.58 9.12
C LEU A 127 -10.14 0.13 10.54
N VAL A 128 -9.41 -0.87 11.02
CA VAL A 128 -9.58 -1.48 12.35
C VAL A 128 -8.44 -1.03 13.25
N GLN A 129 -8.74 -0.71 14.51
CA GLN A 129 -7.71 -0.40 15.50
C GLN A 129 -6.90 -1.66 15.81
N PRO A 130 -5.57 -1.64 15.61
CA PRO A 130 -4.75 -2.78 16.00
C PRO A 130 -4.66 -2.90 17.51
N HIS A 131 -4.61 -4.12 18.05
CA HIS A 131 -4.37 -4.43 19.45
C HIS A 131 -3.52 -5.69 19.60
N VAL A 132 -2.78 -5.77 20.70
CA VAL A 132 -1.93 -6.91 21.06
C VAL A 132 -2.58 -7.72 22.18
N VAL A 133 -3.28 -7.05 23.09
CA VAL A 133 -4.00 -7.70 24.17
C VAL A 133 -5.27 -8.36 23.63
N LYS A 134 -5.38 -9.67 23.82
CA LYS A 134 -6.57 -10.46 23.49
C LYS A 134 -7.56 -10.50 24.64
N GLN A 135 -7.04 -10.73 25.86
CA GLN A 135 -7.86 -10.94 27.05
C GLN A 135 -7.13 -10.45 28.30
N VAL A 136 -7.87 -9.98 29.28
CA VAL A 136 -7.39 -9.70 30.64
C VAL A 136 -7.96 -10.79 31.55
N LEU A 137 -7.09 -11.44 32.34
CA LEU A 137 -7.47 -12.51 33.26
C LEU A 137 -7.22 -12.06 34.71
N ASP A 138 -8.01 -12.57 35.64
CA ASP A 138 -7.76 -12.43 37.09
C ASP A 138 -6.65 -13.41 37.55
N ALA A 139 -6.36 -13.38 38.88
CA ALA A 139 -5.33 -14.24 39.45
C ALA A 139 -5.69 -15.74 39.40
N ASP A 140 -6.96 -16.08 39.26
CA ASP A 140 -7.49 -17.45 39.19
C ASP A 140 -7.61 -17.95 37.72
N GLY A 141 -7.28 -17.07 36.73
CA GLY A 141 -7.33 -17.39 35.31
C GLY A 141 -8.70 -17.19 34.67
N ASN A 142 -9.65 -16.56 35.36
CA ASN A 142 -10.94 -16.23 34.75
C ASN A 142 -10.82 -14.99 33.86
N ILE A 143 -11.59 -14.96 32.78
CA ILE A 143 -11.63 -13.81 31.87
C ILE A 143 -12.35 -12.65 32.57
N VAL A 144 -11.64 -11.54 32.77
CA VAL A 144 -12.18 -10.26 33.27
C VAL A 144 -12.67 -9.42 32.11
N GLU A 145 -11.92 -9.43 30.98
CA GLU A 145 -12.22 -8.62 29.80
C GLU A 145 -11.77 -9.35 28.52
N ASN A 146 -12.58 -9.29 27.48
CA ASN A 146 -12.18 -9.63 26.12
C ASN A 146 -11.96 -8.34 25.33
N VAL A 147 -10.83 -8.21 24.66
CA VAL A 147 -10.60 -7.09 23.73
C VAL A 147 -11.12 -7.50 22.35
N GLU A 148 -12.19 -6.85 21.93
CA GLU A 148 -12.81 -7.08 20.63
C GLU A 148 -12.25 -6.11 19.58
N PRO A 149 -12.18 -6.51 18.30
CA PRO A 149 -11.75 -5.63 17.22
C PRO A 149 -12.64 -4.39 17.11
N GLU A 150 -12.03 -3.20 17.14
CA GLU A 150 -12.73 -1.93 16.96
C GLU A 150 -12.60 -1.42 15.52
N VAL A 151 -13.71 -1.25 14.82
CA VAL A 151 -13.76 -0.62 13.50
C VAL A 151 -13.82 0.89 13.67
N LYS A 152 -12.75 1.58 13.31
CA LYS A 152 -12.70 3.05 13.36
C LYS A 152 -13.57 3.70 12.28
N ARG A 153 -13.52 3.20 11.04
CA ARG A 153 -14.27 3.72 9.88
C ARG A 153 -14.15 2.80 8.68
N GLN A 154 -15.03 2.97 7.70
CA GLN A 154 -14.85 2.40 6.36
C GLN A 154 -14.14 3.43 5.48
N VAL A 155 -13.04 3.04 4.86
CA VAL A 155 -12.16 3.92 4.04
C VAL A 155 -12.25 3.63 2.53
N LEU A 156 -12.70 2.44 2.17
CA LEU A 156 -12.97 2.02 0.79
C LEU A 156 -14.33 1.33 0.71
N SER A 157 -14.92 1.33 -0.48
CA SER A 157 -16.07 0.47 -0.76
C SER A 157 -15.66 -1.01 -0.70
N ALA A 158 -16.61 -1.87 -0.35
CA ALA A 158 -16.38 -3.32 -0.37
C ALA A 158 -16.02 -3.83 -1.79
N GLU A 159 -16.56 -3.20 -2.83
CA GLU A 159 -16.26 -3.50 -4.22
C GLU A 159 -14.81 -3.18 -4.58
N THR A 160 -14.33 -1.97 -4.22
CA THR A 160 -12.92 -1.60 -4.43
C THR A 160 -11.98 -2.51 -3.66
N SER A 161 -12.31 -2.84 -2.41
CA SER A 161 -11.54 -3.79 -1.59
C SER A 161 -11.45 -5.17 -2.24
N ALA A 162 -12.57 -5.72 -2.72
CA ALA A 162 -12.59 -7.01 -3.43
C ALA A 162 -11.75 -6.98 -4.71
N THR A 163 -11.87 -5.92 -5.50
CA THR A 163 -11.07 -5.72 -6.71
C THR A 163 -9.58 -5.66 -6.40
N MET A 164 -9.17 -4.87 -5.42
CA MET A 164 -7.75 -4.75 -5.04
C MET A 164 -7.20 -6.08 -4.51
N ARG A 165 -7.96 -6.81 -3.72
CA ARG A 165 -7.58 -8.14 -3.22
C ARG A 165 -7.33 -9.12 -4.37
N GLU A 166 -8.21 -9.13 -5.39
CA GLU A 166 -8.03 -9.95 -6.59
C GLU A 166 -6.74 -9.57 -7.35
N LEU A 167 -6.52 -8.27 -7.62
CA LEU A 167 -5.34 -7.80 -8.34
C LEU A 167 -4.04 -8.12 -7.61
N LEU A 168 -4.01 -7.94 -6.29
CA LEU A 168 -2.84 -8.26 -5.45
C LEU A 168 -2.56 -9.77 -5.40
N THR A 169 -3.61 -10.59 -5.35
CA THR A 169 -3.50 -12.05 -5.41
C THR A 169 -2.99 -12.50 -6.79
N ARG A 170 -3.55 -11.94 -7.86
CA ARG A 170 -3.09 -12.21 -9.24
C ARG A 170 -1.61 -11.87 -9.42
N SER A 171 -1.15 -10.73 -8.92
CA SER A 171 0.24 -10.28 -9.04
C SER A 171 1.26 -11.23 -8.39
N VAL A 172 0.84 -12.00 -7.39
CA VAL A 172 1.68 -13.02 -6.73
C VAL A 172 1.64 -14.35 -7.49
N ASN A 173 0.48 -14.77 -7.97
CA ASN A 173 0.24 -16.15 -8.45
C ASN A 173 0.22 -16.28 -9.97
N MET A 174 0.37 -15.18 -10.73
CA MET A 174 0.30 -15.21 -12.19
C MET A 174 1.41 -16.08 -12.78
N THR A 175 1.03 -17.01 -13.66
CA THR A 175 1.95 -17.92 -14.37
C THR A 175 2.02 -17.62 -15.84
N ALA A 176 3.12 -18.02 -16.47
CA ALA A 176 3.26 -18.04 -17.92
C ALA A 176 2.31 -19.09 -18.55
N ALA A 177 2.31 -19.19 -19.88
CA ALA A 177 1.47 -20.13 -20.63
C ALA A 177 1.73 -21.62 -20.28
N ASP A 178 2.88 -21.93 -19.67
CA ASP A 178 3.22 -23.26 -19.17
C ASP A 178 2.46 -23.66 -17.88
N GLY A 179 1.73 -22.71 -17.27
CA GLY A 179 1.00 -22.88 -16.01
C GLY A 179 1.87 -23.14 -14.79
N LYS A 180 3.19 -22.96 -14.89
CA LYS A 180 4.18 -23.28 -13.84
C LYS A 180 5.11 -22.13 -13.51
N THR A 181 5.63 -21.46 -14.52
CA THR A 181 6.59 -20.36 -14.34
C THR A 181 5.90 -19.11 -13.84
N LEU A 182 6.19 -18.68 -12.61
CA LEU A 182 5.66 -17.45 -12.03
C LEU A 182 6.22 -16.22 -12.75
N ILE A 183 5.34 -15.35 -13.24
CA ILE A 183 5.67 -14.14 -13.99
C ILE A 183 5.14 -12.85 -13.35
N GLY A 184 4.32 -12.93 -12.30
CA GLY A 184 3.81 -11.76 -11.57
C GLY A 184 4.92 -10.93 -10.96
N GLY A 185 4.73 -9.61 -10.92
CA GLY A 185 5.70 -8.66 -10.38
C GLY A 185 5.94 -8.83 -8.88
N ASN A 186 5.01 -9.43 -8.16
CA ASN A 186 5.09 -9.69 -6.72
C ASN A 186 5.23 -11.19 -6.37
N LYS A 187 5.69 -12.00 -7.32
CA LYS A 187 5.88 -13.46 -7.17
C LYS A 187 6.80 -13.90 -6.02
N THR A 188 7.60 -13.02 -5.46
CA THR A 188 8.41 -13.29 -4.26
C THR A 188 7.57 -13.65 -3.04
N GLY A 189 6.29 -13.26 -3.02
CA GLY A 189 5.32 -13.64 -1.98
C GLY A 189 4.58 -14.95 -2.26
N TYR A 190 4.93 -15.67 -3.33
CA TYR A 190 4.28 -16.95 -3.63
C TYR A 190 4.61 -18.02 -2.60
N VAL A 191 3.57 -18.68 -2.11
CA VAL A 191 3.67 -19.83 -1.19
C VAL A 191 2.91 -20.99 -1.81
N ALA A 192 3.62 -22.09 -2.09
CA ALA A 192 3.01 -23.28 -2.69
C ALA A 192 1.86 -23.83 -1.82
N GLY A 193 0.72 -24.12 -2.43
CA GLY A 193 -0.48 -24.61 -1.74
C GLY A 193 -1.34 -23.52 -1.07
N TYR A 194 -0.89 -22.27 -1.08
CA TYR A 194 -1.64 -21.11 -0.58
C TYR A 194 -1.86 -20.11 -1.69
N LYS A 195 -3.06 -19.53 -1.70
CA LYS A 195 -3.41 -18.43 -2.61
C LYS A 195 -3.09 -17.11 -1.92
N ALA A 196 -1.79 -16.78 -1.80
CA ALA A 196 -1.36 -15.55 -1.18
C ALA A 196 -1.52 -14.35 -2.11
N GLY A 197 -1.76 -13.16 -1.54
CA GLY A 197 -1.66 -11.88 -2.21
C GLY A 197 -0.59 -11.01 -1.57
N GLY A 198 -0.17 -9.94 -2.24
CA GLY A 198 0.83 -9.05 -1.64
C GLY A 198 1.41 -8.00 -2.58
N LYS A 199 2.24 -7.13 -2.00
CA LYS A 199 2.94 -6.07 -2.73
C LYS A 199 4.33 -5.81 -2.14
N SER A 200 5.31 -5.72 -3.01
CA SER A 200 6.67 -5.27 -2.68
C SER A 200 6.75 -3.74 -2.64
N GLY A 201 7.63 -3.23 -1.81
CA GLY A 201 8.01 -1.83 -1.76
C GLY A 201 9.53 -1.66 -1.75
N THR A 202 10.02 -0.61 -2.40
CA THR A 202 11.43 -0.23 -2.37
C THR A 202 11.51 1.29 -2.28
N SER A 203 12.06 1.81 -1.19
CA SER A 203 12.23 3.25 -0.99
C SER A 203 13.69 3.61 -0.81
N GLN A 204 14.07 4.80 -1.29
CA GLN A 204 15.41 5.34 -1.09
C GLN A 204 15.55 5.84 0.34
N ARG A 205 16.70 5.57 0.97
CA ARG A 205 17.05 6.16 2.26
C ARG A 205 17.22 7.67 2.11
N LYS A 206 16.57 8.47 2.96
CA LYS A 206 16.60 9.95 2.89
C LYS A 206 17.98 10.57 3.16
N GLN A 207 18.86 9.85 3.85
CA GLN A 207 20.25 10.25 4.08
C GLN A 207 21.17 9.14 3.57
N ALA A 208 21.80 9.37 2.40
CA ALA A 208 23.07 8.72 2.15
C ALA A 208 24.05 9.33 3.18
N LEU A 209 24.66 8.51 4.02
CA LEU A 209 25.80 8.96 4.82
C LEU A 209 26.87 9.39 3.81
N LYS A 210 27.61 10.48 4.10
CA LYS A 210 28.74 10.90 3.26
C LYS A 210 29.62 9.68 3.04
N ASP A 211 29.91 9.36 1.79
CA ASP A 211 30.77 8.26 1.33
C ASP A 211 30.14 6.84 1.32
N GLU A 212 28.82 6.68 1.48
CA GLU A 212 28.12 5.40 1.27
C GLU A 212 27.36 5.38 -0.06
N GLU A 213 27.31 4.21 -0.71
CA GLU A 213 26.43 3.95 -1.85
C GLU A 213 24.97 4.16 -1.45
N GLN A 214 24.14 4.60 -2.42
CA GLN A 214 22.71 4.79 -2.21
C GLN A 214 22.08 3.51 -1.66
N THR A 215 21.58 3.58 -0.42
CA THR A 215 20.91 2.45 0.24
C THR A 215 19.40 2.53 0.09
N TYR A 216 18.77 1.35 0.07
CA TYR A 216 17.32 1.19 -0.08
C TYR A 216 16.74 0.43 1.10
N TYR A 217 15.49 0.77 1.48
CA TYR A 217 14.64 -0.07 2.30
C TYR A 217 13.79 -0.93 1.39
N SER A 218 13.91 -2.24 1.55
CA SER A 218 13.06 -3.22 0.87
C SER A 218 12.01 -3.71 1.85
N SER A 219 10.76 -3.71 1.44
CA SER A 219 9.64 -4.19 2.23
C SER A 219 8.74 -5.08 1.39
N TYR A 220 8.03 -5.97 2.04
CA TYR A 220 6.99 -6.77 1.46
C TYR A 220 5.82 -6.86 2.43
N TRP A 221 4.62 -6.64 1.93
CA TRP A 221 3.39 -6.90 2.63
C TRP A 221 2.65 -8.02 1.92
N GLY A 222 2.18 -9.01 2.67
CA GLY A 222 1.48 -10.17 2.15
C GLY A 222 0.28 -10.56 2.99
N PHE A 223 -0.65 -11.29 2.39
CA PHE A 223 -1.84 -11.81 3.06
C PHE A 223 -2.27 -13.16 2.47
N ALA A 224 -2.96 -13.95 3.27
CA ALA A 224 -3.51 -15.24 2.86
C ALA A 224 -4.75 -15.61 3.71
N PRO A 225 -5.69 -16.43 3.16
CA PRO A 225 -5.92 -16.70 1.73
C PRO A 225 -6.31 -15.45 0.94
N GLY A 226 -6.08 -15.45 -0.37
CA GLY A 226 -6.37 -14.28 -1.22
C GLY A 226 -7.85 -13.99 -1.41
N ASP A 227 -8.73 -14.97 -1.23
CA ASP A 227 -10.19 -14.86 -1.34
C ASP A 227 -10.86 -14.53 -0.01
N ASP A 228 -10.29 -14.98 1.11
CA ASP A 228 -10.79 -14.70 2.47
C ASP A 228 -9.60 -14.49 3.43
N PRO A 229 -8.96 -13.32 3.45
CA PRO A 229 -7.75 -13.06 4.22
C PRO A 229 -7.94 -13.27 5.73
N GLN A 230 -7.13 -14.16 6.30
CA GLN A 230 -7.09 -14.47 7.73
C GLN A 230 -5.81 -13.96 8.39
N ILE A 231 -4.75 -13.80 7.59
CA ILE A 231 -3.43 -13.38 8.05
C ILE A 231 -2.90 -12.29 7.10
N ALA A 232 -2.29 -11.26 7.67
CA ALA A 232 -1.49 -10.26 6.97
C ALA A 232 -0.13 -10.07 7.69
N VAL A 233 0.95 -9.93 6.93
CA VAL A 233 2.33 -9.83 7.42
C VAL A 233 3.05 -8.68 6.72
#